data_9d46c9928daffeeef7440d143a99c4a5
#
_entry.id   9d46c9928daffeeef7440d143a99c4a5
#
_cell.length_a   1.000
_cell.length_b   1.000
_cell.length_c   1.000
_cell.angle_alpha   90.00
_cell.angle_beta   90.00
_cell.angle_gamma   90.00
#
_symmetry.space_group_name_H-M   'P 1'
#
loop_
_entity.id
_entity.type
_entity.pdbx_description
1 polymer ?
#
loop_
_entity_poly.entity_id
_entity_poly.type
_entity_poly.pdbx_seq_one_letter_code
_entity_poly.pdbx_strand_id
1 'polypeptide(L)'
;MSEDISSRSHYKRVLLKLGGEMFGGGAVGVDPDVVDSVAAQIAEIVEAGTEVAVVIGGGNFFRGRELSKRGMDRSRSDYMGMLGTVMNCLALQDFLEQRGITTRVQTAITMAQVAEPYLPLRAIRHLEKGRVVIFGAGMGMPYFSTDTTAAQRSLEIGADVLLMAKAVDGVYTDDPRTCLLY
;
A
#
# COMPACT_ATOMS: atom_id res chain seq x y z
N MET A 1 21.04 -23.88 -26.45
CA MET A 1 19.62 -23.51 -26.47
C MET A 1 19.34 -22.81 -25.17
N SER A 2 19.44 -21.49 -25.17
CA SER A 2 19.01 -20.64 -24.02
C SER A 2 17.51 -20.57 -24.04
N GLU A 3 16.85 -21.16 -23.06
CA GLU A 3 15.44 -20.94 -22.84
C GLU A 3 15.24 -19.46 -22.49
N ASP A 4 14.61 -18.77 -23.41
CA ASP A 4 14.11 -17.41 -23.25
C ASP A 4 12.99 -17.45 -22.20
N ILE A 5 13.34 -17.17 -20.95
CA ILE A 5 12.39 -16.98 -19.88
C ILE A 5 11.73 -15.63 -20.14
N SER A 6 10.89 -15.60 -21.16
CA SER A 6 9.92 -14.52 -21.37
C SER A 6 9.02 -14.48 -20.15
N SER A 7 9.34 -13.60 -19.21
CA SER A 7 8.62 -13.37 -17.96
C SER A 7 7.25 -12.75 -18.21
N ARG A 8 6.32 -13.54 -18.71
CA ARG A 8 4.91 -13.18 -18.59
C ARG A 8 4.53 -13.34 -17.12
N SER A 9 4.20 -12.25 -16.46
CA SER A 9 3.60 -12.28 -15.13
C SER A 9 2.47 -13.32 -15.13
N HIS A 10 2.51 -14.29 -14.22
CA HIS A 10 1.46 -15.29 -14.06
C HIS A 10 0.14 -14.66 -13.58
N TYR A 11 0.21 -13.43 -13.02
CA TYR A 11 -0.92 -12.72 -12.45
C TYR A 11 -1.23 -11.48 -13.28
N LYS A 12 -2.50 -11.34 -13.64
CA LYS A 12 -2.98 -10.17 -14.39
C LYS A 12 -3.15 -8.96 -13.47
N ARG A 13 -3.71 -9.18 -12.27
CA ARG A 13 -3.99 -8.12 -11.31
C ARG A 13 -3.40 -8.45 -9.94
N VAL A 14 -2.56 -7.56 -9.45
CA VAL A 14 -1.85 -7.72 -8.18
C VAL A 14 -2.24 -6.60 -7.22
N LEU A 15 -2.50 -6.93 -5.96
CA LEU A 15 -2.52 -5.95 -4.88
C LEU A 15 -1.25 -6.10 -4.05
N LEU A 16 -0.47 -5.01 -3.97
CA LEU A 16 0.74 -4.93 -3.17
C LEU A 16 0.45 -4.15 -1.87
N LYS A 17 0.71 -4.75 -0.72
CA LYS A 17 0.67 -4.06 0.57
C LYS A 17 2.07 -3.69 1.02
N LEU A 18 2.27 -2.40 1.28
CA LEU A 18 3.54 -1.84 1.78
C LEU A 18 3.38 -1.34 3.21
N GLY A 19 4.34 -1.65 4.08
CA GLY A 19 4.41 -1.07 5.42
C GLY A 19 4.78 0.41 5.34
N GLY A 20 4.14 1.26 6.16
CA GLY A 20 4.52 2.69 6.21
C GLY A 20 5.97 2.90 6.64
N GLU A 21 6.50 2.02 7.48
CA GLU A 21 7.88 2.06 7.95
C GLU A 21 8.91 2.07 6.82
N MET A 22 8.60 1.44 5.69
CA MET A 22 9.45 1.42 4.51
C MET A 22 9.64 2.83 3.94
N PHE A 23 8.60 3.67 3.98
CA PHE A 23 8.61 5.01 3.40
C PHE A 23 9.42 6.03 4.20
N GLY A 24 9.75 5.72 5.45
CA GLY A 24 10.51 6.62 6.32
C GLY A 24 12.03 6.43 6.29
N GLY A 25 12.56 5.46 5.57
CA GLY A 25 14.01 5.19 5.56
C GLY A 25 14.62 4.97 6.95
N GLY A 26 13.80 4.53 7.94
CA GLY A 26 14.20 4.40 9.34
C GLY A 26 13.93 5.63 10.22
N ALA A 27 13.46 6.74 9.65
CA ALA A 27 13.08 7.96 10.35
C ALA A 27 11.57 8.23 10.30
N VAL A 28 11.13 9.28 10.98
CA VAL A 28 9.75 9.77 10.88
C VAL A 28 9.59 10.60 9.60
N GLY A 29 8.53 10.34 8.86
CA GLY A 29 8.22 11.07 7.62
C GLY A 29 8.40 10.23 6.37
N VAL A 30 8.62 10.89 5.26
CA VAL A 30 8.84 10.28 3.94
C VAL A 30 10.29 10.49 3.53
N ASP A 31 10.97 9.41 3.18
CA ASP A 31 12.28 9.43 2.57
C ASP A 31 12.13 9.36 1.04
N PRO A 32 12.48 10.43 0.30
CA PRO A 32 12.29 10.48 -1.15
C PRO A 32 13.04 9.39 -1.91
N ASP A 33 14.25 9.03 -1.49
CA ASP A 33 15.07 8.02 -2.18
C ASP A 33 14.45 6.62 -2.06
N VAL A 34 13.90 6.31 -0.89
CA VAL A 34 13.17 5.06 -0.67
C VAL A 34 11.90 5.00 -1.51
N VAL A 35 11.12 6.09 -1.54
CA VAL A 35 9.88 6.13 -2.33
C VAL A 35 10.19 6.03 -3.82
N ASP A 36 11.24 6.68 -4.30
CA ASP A 36 11.69 6.59 -5.68
C ASP A 36 12.07 5.15 -6.07
N SER A 37 12.83 4.46 -5.19
CA SER A 37 13.19 3.06 -5.40
C SER A 37 11.97 2.14 -5.47
N VAL A 38 10.97 2.35 -4.62
CA VAL A 38 9.71 1.59 -4.64
C VAL A 38 8.91 1.89 -5.92
N ALA A 39 8.84 3.15 -6.32
CA ALA A 39 8.17 3.57 -7.55
C ALA A 39 8.82 2.94 -8.80
N ALA A 40 10.16 2.84 -8.84
CA ALA A 40 10.88 2.19 -9.92
C ALA A 40 10.48 0.72 -10.08
N GLN A 41 10.45 -0.03 -8.98
CA GLN A 41 10.07 -1.46 -8.99
C GLN A 41 8.59 -1.66 -9.43
N ILE A 42 7.69 -0.78 -8.99
CA ILE A 42 6.29 -0.83 -9.41
C ILE A 42 6.16 -0.51 -10.91
N ALA A 43 6.91 0.48 -11.41
CA ALA A 43 6.90 0.85 -12.81
C ALA A 43 7.29 -0.30 -13.72
N GLU A 44 8.36 -1.04 -13.39
CA GLU A 44 8.80 -2.23 -14.14
C GLU A 44 7.68 -3.28 -14.27
N ILE A 45 6.93 -3.52 -13.20
CA ILE A 45 5.83 -4.50 -13.18
C ILE A 45 4.65 -4.01 -14.05
N VAL A 46 4.33 -2.71 -13.98
CA VAL A 46 3.27 -2.11 -14.78
C VAL A 46 3.62 -2.10 -16.25
N GLU A 47 4.86 -1.79 -16.61
CA GLU A 47 5.37 -1.82 -17.99
C GLU A 47 5.37 -3.24 -18.56
N ALA A 48 5.54 -4.26 -17.72
CA ALA A 48 5.37 -5.66 -18.11
C ALA A 48 3.90 -6.08 -18.34
N GLY A 49 2.93 -5.16 -18.14
CA GLY A 49 1.52 -5.35 -18.43
C GLY A 49 0.67 -5.86 -17.27
N THR A 50 1.18 -5.84 -16.04
CA THR A 50 0.42 -6.21 -14.84
C THR A 50 -0.39 -5.02 -14.31
N GLU A 51 -1.64 -5.23 -13.98
CA GLU A 51 -2.50 -4.27 -13.29
C GLU A 51 -2.10 -4.22 -11.79
N VAL A 52 -1.63 -3.07 -11.32
CA VAL A 52 -1.11 -2.94 -9.94
C VAL A 52 -1.98 -2.03 -9.10
N ALA A 53 -2.46 -2.57 -7.98
CA ALA A 53 -3.06 -1.81 -6.88
C ALA A 53 -2.13 -1.84 -5.66
N VAL A 54 -2.12 -0.75 -4.88
CA VAL A 54 -1.24 -0.63 -3.71
C VAL A 54 -2.04 -0.21 -2.48
N VAL A 55 -1.80 -0.85 -1.34
CA VAL A 55 -2.25 -0.40 -0.02
C VAL A 55 -1.02 -0.03 0.79
N ILE A 56 -1.00 1.18 1.36
CA ILE A 56 0.15 1.69 2.11
C ILE A 56 -0.22 1.92 3.57
N GLY A 57 0.67 1.50 4.49
CA GLY A 57 0.58 1.81 5.92
C GLY A 57 1.01 3.25 6.24
N GLY A 58 0.74 3.70 7.47
CA GLY A 58 1.12 5.04 7.97
C GLY A 58 2.15 4.99 9.12
N GLY A 59 2.79 3.84 9.35
CA GLY A 59 3.63 3.58 10.51
C GLY A 59 4.91 4.42 10.61
N ASN A 60 5.32 5.06 9.51
CA ASN A 60 6.41 6.05 9.46
C ASN A 60 6.06 7.39 10.09
N PHE A 61 4.78 7.71 10.26
CA PHE A 61 4.33 8.92 10.93
C PHE A 61 3.84 8.61 12.35
N PHE A 62 2.86 7.71 12.47
CA PHE A 62 2.20 7.42 13.74
C PHE A 62 1.81 5.95 13.85
N ARG A 63 2.10 5.38 15.02
CA ARG A 63 1.57 4.08 15.41
C ARG A 63 0.45 4.30 16.43
N GLY A 64 -0.80 4.21 15.99
CA GLY A 64 -1.98 4.46 16.83
C GLY A 64 -1.96 3.70 18.16
N ARG A 65 -1.47 2.45 18.14
CA ARG A 65 -1.30 1.63 19.36
C ARG A 65 -0.29 2.24 20.36
N GLU A 66 0.80 2.83 19.89
CA GLU A 66 1.81 3.46 20.74
C GLU A 66 1.30 4.78 21.34
N LEU A 67 0.62 5.58 20.55
CA LEU A 67 0.00 6.83 21.01
C LEU A 67 -1.11 6.55 22.06
N SER A 68 -1.90 5.51 21.83
CA SER A 68 -2.93 5.08 22.78
C SER A 68 -2.34 4.65 24.13
N LYS A 69 -1.19 3.95 24.12
CA LYS A 69 -0.48 3.59 25.37
C LYS A 69 0.00 4.82 26.18
N ARG A 70 0.15 5.97 25.51
CA ARG A 70 0.50 7.26 26.12
C ARG A 70 -0.69 8.11 26.52
N GLY A 71 -1.91 7.54 26.52
CA GLY A 71 -3.14 8.19 26.98
C GLY A 71 -3.95 8.89 25.89
N MET A 72 -3.56 8.81 24.63
CA MET A 72 -4.40 9.29 23.52
C MET A 72 -5.60 8.37 23.30
N ASP A 73 -6.73 8.94 22.92
CA ASP A 73 -7.88 8.18 22.49
C ASP A 73 -7.54 7.31 21.29
N ARG A 74 -7.89 6.03 21.35
CA ARG A 74 -7.52 5.04 20.33
C ARG A 74 -8.10 5.37 18.97
N SER A 75 -9.35 5.79 18.92
CA SER A 75 -10.02 6.11 17.66
C SER A 75 -9.36 7.30 16.97
N ARG A 76 -9.02 8.35 17.72
CA ARG A 76 -8.30 9.53 17.21
C ARG A 76 -6.89 9.16 16.72
N SER A 77 -6.20 8.33 17.47
CA SER A 77 -4.87 7.84 17.08
C SER A 77 -4.92 7.04 15.78
N ASP A 78 -5.95 6.22 15.59
CA ASP A 78 -6.14 5.45 14.36
C ASP A 78 -6.47 6.36 13.17
N TYR A 79 -7.27 7.42 13.35
CA TYR A 79 -7.50 8.43 12.31
C TYR A 79 -6.21 9.17 11.93
N MET A 80 -5.36 9.52 12.88
CA MET A 80 -4.04 10.09 12.57
C MET A 80 -3.20 9.14 11.72
N GLY A 81 -3.19 7.84 12.05
CA GLY A 81 -2.54 6.82 11.25
C GLY A 81 -3.11 6.73 9.83
N MET A 82 -4.45 6.80 9.68
CA MET A 82 -5.11 6.83 8.37
C MET A 82 -4.68 8.05 7.53
N LEU A 83 -4.59 9.24 8.12
CA LEU A 83 -4.07 10.44 7.43
C LEU A 83 -2.59 10.26 7.03
N GLY A 84 -1.79 9.63 7.88
CA GLY A 84 -0.40 9.26 7.55
C GLY A 84 -0.30 8.37 6.30
N THR A 85 -1.25 7.44 6.12
CA THR A 85 -1.27 6.63 4.89
C THR A 85 -1.52 7.48 3.64
N VAL A 86 -2.36 8.51 3.74
CA VAL A 86 -2.67 9.39 2.61
C VAL A 86 -1.43 10.18 2.17
N MET A 87 -0.63 10.68 3.12
CA MET A 87 0.63 11.35 2.81
C MET A 87 1.58 10.42 2.02
N ASN A 88 1.71 9.16 2.45
CA ASN A 88 2.50 8.17 1.70
C ASN A 88 1.93 7.88 0.31
N CYS A 89 0.59 7.83 0.16
CA CYS A 89 -0.05 7.63 -1.13
C CYS A 89 0.29 8.76 -2.12
N LEU A 90 0.26 10.01 -1.65
CA LEU A 90 0.58 11.17 -2.48
C LEU A 90 2.07 11.18 -2.88
N ALA A 91 2.96 10.83 -1.96
CA ALA A 91 4.37 10.71 -2.27
C ALA A 91 4.62 9.64 -3.34
N LEU A 92 4.06 8.43 -3.18
CA LEU A 92 4.22 7.38 -4.18
C LEU A 92 3.57 7.74 -5.52
N GLN A 93 2.42 8.41 -5.51
CA GLN A 93 1.79 8.92 -6.74
C GLN A 93 2.73 9.83 -7.52
N ASP A 94 3.33 10.81 -6.85
CA ASP A 94 4.21 11.79 -7.50
C ASP A 94 5.41 11.11 -8.17
N PHE A 95 6.10 10.21 -7.47
CA PHE A 95 7.24 9.47 -8.00
C PHE A 95 6.87 8.51 -9.15
N LEU A 96 5.70 7.90 -9.12
CA LEU A 96 5.20 7.07 -10.23
C LEU A 96 4.86 7.93 -11.46
N GLU A 97 4.21 9.08 -11.25
CA GLU A 97 3.86 10.01 -12.33
C GLU A 97 5.10 10.66 -12.98
N GLN A 98 6.15 10.94 -12.20
CA GLN A 98 7.47 11.36 -12.73
C GLN A 98 8.10 10.29 -13.65
N ARG A 99 7.78 9.02 -13.45
CA ARG A 99 8.19 7.88 -14.29
C ARG A 99 7.24 7.60 -15.46
N GLY A 100 6.24 8.46 -15.68
CA GLY A 100 5.25 8.30 -16.76
C GLY A 100 4.12 7.30 -16.44
N ILE A 101 4.08 6.75 -15.21
CA ILE A 101 3.04 5.80 -14.79
C ILE A 101 1.81 6.57 -14.31
N THR A 102 0.73 6.53 -15.06
CA THR A 102 -0.52 7.17 -14.65
C THR A 102 -1.06 6.54 -13.38
N THR A 103 -1.26 7.34 -12.35
CA THR A 103 -1.63 6.86 -11.01
C THR A 103 -2.91 7.54 -10.49
N ARG A 104 -3.69 6.85 -9.67
CA ARG A 104 -4.87 7.39 -8.97
C ARG A 104 -4.84 7.01 -7.50
N VAL A 105 -4.91 8.00 -6.62
CA VAL A 105 -5.11 7.78 -5.18
C VAL A 105 -6.60 7.77 -4.90
N GLN A 106 -7.06 6.74 -4.20
CA GLN A 106 -8.43 6.63 -3.70
C GLN A 106 -8.41 6.47 -2.18
N THR A 107 -9.28 7.20 -1.48
CA THR A 107 -9.30 7.23 -0.02
C THR A 107 -10.65 6.80 0.55
N ALA A 108 -10.62 6.03 1.64
CA ALA A 108 -11.81 5.58 2.36
C ALA A 108 -12.45 6.72 3.20
N ILE A 109 -11.69 7.78 3.50
CA ILE A 109 -12.22 9.01 4.09
C ILE A 109 -12.37 10.04 2.97
N THR A 110 -13.55 10.68 2.87
CA THR A 110 -13.79 11.66 1.82
C THR A 110 -12.91 12.89 1.99
N MET A 111 -12.08 13.14 0.99
CA MET A 111 -11.20 14.31 0.90
C MET A 111 -10.98 14.70 -0.58
N ALA A 112 -12.06 15.06 -1.23
CA ALA A 112 -12.15 15.22 -2.67
C ALA A 112 -11.14 16.23 -3.28
N GLN A 113 -10.60 17.16 -2.49
CA GLN A 113 -9.55 18.09 -2.91
C GLN A 113 -8.17 17.43 -3.04
N VAL A 114 -7.98 16.24 -2.43
CA VAL A 114 -6.67 15.56 -2.32
C VAL A 114 -6.66 14.27 -3.11
N ALA A 115 -7.75 13.49 -3.04
CA ALA A 115 -7.84 12.16 -3.63
C ALA A 115 -9.28 11.81 -4.00
N GLU A 116 -9.45 10.85 -4.90
CA GLU A 116 -10.77 10.33 -5.24
C GLU A 116 -11.38 9.56 -4.05
N PRO A 117 -12.70 9.65 -3.83
CA PRO A 117 -13.37 8.73 -2.91
C PRO A 117 -13.26 7.29 -3.43
N TYR A 118 -12.98 6.36 -2.52
CA TYR A 118 -12.87 4.94 -2.87
C TYR A 118 -14.22 4.39 -3.35
N LEU A 119 -14.20 3.85 -4.55
CA LEU A 119 -15.30 3.11 -5.16
C LEU A 119 -14.73 1.88 -5.91
N PRO A 120 -15.11 0.64 -5.54
CA PRO A 120 -14.53 -0.58 -6.13
C PRO A 120 -14.57 -0.60 -7.66
N LEU A 121 -15.72 -0.31 -8.25
CA LEU A 121 -15.88 -0.32 -9.72
C LEU A 121 -15.03 0.76 -10.42
N ARG A 122 -14.76 1.89 -9.74
CA ARG A 122 -13.87 2.93 -10.27
C ARG A 122 -12.42 2.49 -10.20
N ALA A 123 -12.02 1.84 -9.11
CA ALA A 123 -10.69 1.25 -8.97
C ALA A 123 -10.42 0.22 -10.07
N ILE A 124 -11.34 -0.72 -10.27
CA ILE A 124 -11.26 -1.73 -11.34
C ILE A 124 -11.09 -1.04 -12.71
N ARG A 125 -11.92 -0.03 -13.01
CA ARG A 125 -11.83 0.68 -14.29
C ARG A 125 -10.51 1.43 -14.47
N HIS A 126 -9.87 1.89 -13.38
CA HIS A 126 -8.53 2.48 -13.47
C HIS A 126 -7.49 1.41 -13.79
N LEU A 127 -7.52 0.27 -13.11
CA LEU A 127 -6.62 -0.85 -13.33
C LEU A 127 -6.71 -1.38 -14.77
N GLU A 128 -7.92 -1.59 -15.28
CA GLU A 128 -8.18 -2.03 -16.66
C GLU A 128 -7.64 -1.05 -17.72
N LYS A 129 -7.41 0.22 -17.35
CA LYS A 129 -6.79 1.24 -18.20
C LYS A 129 -5.27 1.36 -18.02
N GLY A 130 -4.65 0.39 -17.35
CA GLY A 130 -3.22 0.38 -17.07
C GLY A 130 -2.77 1.45 -16.08
N ARG A 131 -3.66 1.95 -15.21
CA ARG A 131 -3.33 2.93 -14.18
C ARG A 131 -3.02 2.21 -12.87
N VAL A 132 -2.02 2.68 -12.15
CA VAL A 132 -1.82 2.25 -10.75
C VAL A 132 -2.89 2.88 -9.87
N VAL A 133 -3.48 2.10 -8.97
CA VAL A 133 -4.43 2.59 -7.97
C VAL A 133 -3.81 2.44 -6.59
N ILE A 134 -3.72 3.54 -5.84
CA ILE A 134 -3.18 3.53 -4.48
C ILE A 134 -4.32 3.81 -3.50
N PHE A 135 -4.52 2.91 -2.54
CA PHE A 135 -5.58 3.02 -1.53
C PHE A 135 -5.04 3.63 -0.23
N GLY A 136 -5.55 4.80 0.12
CA GLY A 136 -5.26 5.53 1.35
C GLY A 136 -6.41 5.50 2.37
N ALA A 137 -6.11 5.95 3.58
CA ALA A 137 -7.01 6.01 4.72
C ALA A 137 -7.56 4.65 5.20
N GLY A 138 -6.86 3.55 4.88
CA GLY A 138 -7.22 2.21 5.34
C GLY A 138 -8.67 1.83 5.03
N MET A 139 -9.39 1.35 6.05
CA MET A 139 -10.84 1.05 5.95
C MET A 139 -11.73 2.29 6.13
N GLY A 140 -11.17 3.45 6.49
CA GLY A 140 -11.93 4.64 6.87
C GLY A 140 -12.54 4.55 8.28
N MET A 141 -12.24 3.51 9.01
CA MET A 141 -12.77 3.22 10.35
C MET A 141 -11.63 2.86 11.31
N PRO A 142 -11.71 3.28 12.58
CA PRO A 142 -10.76 2.88 13.62
C PRO A 142 -10.74 1.36 13.85
N TYR A 143 -9.71 0.88 14.53
CA TYR A 143 -9.50 -0.51 14.97
C TYR A 143 -9.15 -1.53 13.88
N PHE A 144 -9.05 -1.14 12.62
CA PHE A 144 -8.61 -2.00 11.53
C PHE A 144 -7.14 -1.75 11.16
N SER A 145 -6.43 -2.83 10.83
CA SER A 145 -5.07 -2.76 10.30
C SER A 145 -5.08 -2.52 8.79
N THR A 146 -3.95 -2.04 8.26
CA THR A 146 -3.77 -1.96 6.80
C THR A 146 -3.63 -3.34 6.15
N ASP A 147 -3.28 -4.37 6.90
CA ASP A 147 -3.29 -5.75 6.42
C ASP A 147 -4.73 -6.23 6.17
N THR A 148 -5.65 -5.96 7.10
CA THR A 148 -7.09 -6.21 6.91
C THR A 148 -7.63 -5.42 5.71
N THR A 149 -7.22 -4.16 5.58
CA THR A 149 -7.58 -3.33 4.43
C THR A 149 -7.10 -3.96 3.12
N ALA A 150 -5.86 -4.43 3.07
CA ALA A 150 -5.31 -5.04 1.87
C ALA A 150 -6.07 -6.30 1.46
N ALA A 151 -6.42 -7.16 2.41
CA ALA A 151 -7.24 -8.34 2.16
C ALA A 151 -8.62 -7.96 1.61
N GLN A 152 -9.31 -7.00 2.23
CA GLN A 152 -10.62 -6.54 1.78
C GLN A 152 -10.55 -5.92 0.38
N ARG A 153 -9.59 -5.01 0.12
CA ARG A 153 -9.44 -4.37 -1.21
C ARG A 153 -9.09 -5.39 -2.29
N SER A 154 -8.26 -6.38 -1.99
CA SER A 154 -7.90 -7.46 -2.91
C SER A 154 -9.14 -8.21 -3.40
N LEU A 155 -10.06 -8.55 -2.50
CA LEU A 155 -11.33 -9.19 -2.85
C LEU A 155 -12.24 -8.25 -3.67
N GLU A 156 -12.39 -7.00 -3.25
CA GLU A 156 -13.26 -6.02 -3.89
C GLU A 156 -12.85 -5.68 -5.33
N ILE A 157 -11.54 -5.67 -5.62
CA ILE A 157 -11.05 -5.38 -6.98
C ILE A 157 -10.80 -6.65 -7.81
N GLY A 158 -11.01 -7.84 -7.26
CA GLY A 158 -10.73 -9.10 -7.93
C GLY A 158 -9.24 -9.28 -8.26
N ALA A 159 -8.36 -9.04 -7.30
CA ALA A 159 -6.93 -9.30 -7.48
C ALA A 159 -6.63 -10.79 -7.51
N ASP A 160 -5.76 -11.23 -8.41
CA ASP A 160 -5.33 -12.63 -8.52
C ASP A 160 -4.44 -13.02 -7.34
N VAL A 161 -3.67 -12.05 -6.83
CA VAL A 161 -2.75 -12.26 -5.70
C VAL A 161 -2.65 -11.01 -4.84
N LEU A 162 -2.52 -11.24 -3.52
CA LEU A 162 -2.15 -10.24 -2.53
C LEU A 162 -0.70 -10.48 -2.10
N LEU A 163 0.18 -9.53 -2.40
CA LEU A 163 1.58 -9.53 -1.96
C LEU A 163 1.75 -8.59 -0.78
N MET A 164 2.33 -9.07 0.31
CA MET A 164 2.53 -8.32 1.53
C MET A 164 4.02 -8.14 1.80
N ALA A 165 4.56 -6.95 1.54
CA ALA A 165 5.90 -6.60 1.96
C ALA A 165 5.94 -6.39 3.48
N LYS A 166 6.69 -7.24 4.17
CA LYS A 166 6.83 -7.28 5.62
C LYS A 166 8.30 -7.16 6.02
N ALA A 167 8.53 -6.72 7.26
CA ALA A 167 9.88 -6.72 7.86
C ALA A 167 10.30 -8.11 8.39
N VAL A 168 9.51 -9.14 8.09
CA VAL A 168 9.75 -10.54 8.48
C VAL A 168 9.68 -11.42 7.23
N ASP A 169 10.41 -12.50 7.21
CA ASP A 169 10.64 -13.37 6.05
C ASP A 169 9.62 -14.52 5.93
N GLY A 170 8.61 -14.57 6.81
CA GLY A 170 7.59 -15.60 6.72
C GLY A 170 6.46 -15.45 7.71
N VAL A 171 5.64 -16.50 7.80
CA VAL A 171 4.55 -16.64 8.76
C VAL A 171 5.07 -17.35 10.01
N TYR A 172 4.79 -16.80 11.17
CA TYR A 172 5.22 -17.31 12.46
C TYR A 172 4.03 -17.75 13.29
N THR A 173 4.25 -18.67 14.23
CA THR A 173 3.22 -19.15 15.16
C THR A 173 2.85 -18.11 16.22
N ASP A 174 3.76 -17.16 16.50
CA ASP A 174 3.60 -16.09 17.48
C ASP A 174 4.51 -14.91 17.10
N ASP A 175 4.94 -14.08 18.05
CA ASP A 175 5.85 -12.95 17.80
C ASP A 175 7.17 -13.44 17.14
N PRO A 176 7.51 -12.98 15.94
CA PRO A 176 8.70 -13.45 15.21
C PRO A 176 10.03 -13.21 15.95
N ARG A 177 10.04 -12.36 16.98
CA ARG A 177 11.23 -12.15 17.83
C ARG A 177 11.42 -13.24 18.87
N THR A 178 10.41 -14.04 19.17
CA THR A 178 10.38 -15.01 20.25
C THR A 178 10.00 -16.43 19.80
N CYS A 179 9.52 -16.61 18.58
CA CYS A 179 9.09 -17.91 18.09
C CYS A 179 9.80 -18.33 16.80
N LEU A 180 9.63 -19.60 16.45
CA LEU A 180 10.19 -20.19 15.25
C LEU A 180 9.32 -19.89 14.03
N LEU A 181 9.96 -19.82 12.85
CA LEU A 181 9.28 -19.77 11.56
C LEU A 181 8.45 -21.07 11.39
N TYR A 182 7.25 -20.93 10.84
CA TYR A 182 6.34 -22.05 10.60
C TYR A 182 6.65 -22.72 9.24
#